data_3cb5b19de889abcd8d8e207651a7b82d
#
_entry.id   3cb5b19de889abcd8d8e207651a7b82d
#
_cell.length_a   1.000
_cell.length_b   1.000
_cell.length_c   1.000
_cell.angle_alpha   90.00
_cell.angle_beta   90.00
_cell.angle_gamma   90.00
#
_symmetry.space_group_name_H-M   'P 1'
#
loop_
_entity.id
_entity.type
_entity.pdbx_description
1 polymer ?
#
loop_
_entity_poly.entity_id
_entity_poly.type
_entity_poly.pdbx_seq_one_letter_code
_entity_poly.pdbx_strand_id
1 'polypeptide(L)'
;MSSISRHTDKKGEKLEEKNVKKNRPDDTPDWMISWTQIDEVKFGTAFLKEHELKCVNGMLYGIDGYISEDAVKADIMKMLIPYYTTKLSQRVKNLLDTLKMLCHSEEENVRTDEIHLLNGVMKTDGTWTEGKQFCVNRLNIEYHPEIRKGAYYPEKFLNFLCELLEPKDIDTLQEYLGYCLIPSTKAQVMLYLIGSGGEGKSRIGVVLKEIFNEAMIEAKLHRVGTDRFFTANLVDKLICLDDDMEMAALTNTSELKKLITAEIAVDVERKGQQSFQKKLYSRFIAFSNGSPKALYDKSDGFTRRLLILTTKPKPENRKDDPFLAEKFIAEKEKIFCWMFDGLRRLLSRDYRFTISERTKQNIIMALSENCNIYDFLHDETMIAFGADYKTTNTDLYALYQIWCSDNGLNALKRESFISFLKSNEKKFSIAYDYNIINEKGRRVRGFTGMKTLLRTSVTNGV
;
A
#
# COMPACT_ATOMS: atom_id res chain seq x y z
N MET A 1 20.34 -24.80 -66.08
CA MET A 1 19.79 -26.11 -66.35
C MET A 1 19.90 -26.96 -65.11
N SER A 2 18.89 -27.24 -64.42
CA SER A 2 18.22 -28.46 -64.02
C SER A 2 17.25 -28.12 -62.85
N SER A 3 16.01 -28.22 -63.24
CA SER A 3 14.85 -28.12 -62.33
C SER A 3 14.75 -29.39 -61.47
N ILE A 4 14.78 -29.23 -60.13
CA ILE A 4 14.39 -30.28 -59.19
C ILE A 4 12.93 -30.02 -58.80
N SER A 5 12.04 -30.83 -59.38
CA SER A 5 10.63 -30.88 -59.02
C SER A 5 10.48 -31.51 -57.63
N ARG A 6 9.91 -30.79 -56.68
CA ARG A 6 9.42 -31.35 -55.40
C ARG A 6 8.07 -32.02 -55.68
N HIS A 7 8.04 -33.32 -55.79
CA HIS A 7 6.81 -34.12 -55.60
C HIS A 7 6.55 -34.19 -54.08
N THR A 8 5.58 -33.43 -53.60
CA THR A 8 4.99 -33.61 -52.27
C THR A 8 4.05 -34.80 -52.31
N ASP A 9 4.40 -35.77 -51.50
CA ASP A 9 3.65 -37.05 -51.40
C ASP A 9 2.35 -36.84 -50.60
N LYS A 10 1.31 -36.39 -51.27
CA LYS A 10 -0.07 -36.27 -50.71
C LYS A 10 -0.67 -37.59 -50.19
N LYS A 11 0.02 -38.73 -50.37
CA LYS A 11 -0.39 -40.02 -49.83
C LYS A 11 0.06 -40.27 -48.42
N GLY A 12 1.21 -39.69 -47.97
CA GLY A 12 1.73 -39.81 -46.63
C GLY A 12 0.88 -39.06 -45.58
N GLU A 13 0.50 -37.80 -45.90
CA GLU A 13 -0.35 -36.99 -45.01
C GLU A 13 -1.75 -37.58 -44.79
N LYS A 14 -2.38 -38.17 -45.86
CA LYS A 14 -3.68 -38.87 -45.71
C LYS A 14 -3.62 -40.18 -44.96
N LEU A 15 -2.46 -40.84 -44.90
CA LEU A 15 -2.26 -42.08 -44.14
C LEU A 15 -2.02 -41.82 -42.67
N GLU A 16 -1.33 -40.75 -42.33
CA GLU A 16 -1.16 -40.30 -40.93
C GLU A 16 -2.48 -39.77 -40.35
N GLU A 17 -3.23 -38.95 -41.05
CA GLU A 17 -4.57 -38.52 -40.62
C GLU A 17 -5.56 -39.69 -40.44
N LYS A 18 -5.49 -40.73 -41.28
CA LYS A 18 -6.34 -41.92 -41.14
C LYS A 18 -5.93 -42.81 -39.98
N ASN A 19 -4.66 -42.91 -39.65
CA ASN A 19 -4.19 -43.70 -38.49
C ASN A 19 -4.43 -42.97 -37.14
N VAL A 20 -4.40 -41.66 -37.12
CA VAL A 20 -4.75 -40.85 -35.93
C VAL A 20 -6.27 -40.96 -35.63
N LYS A 21 -7.12 -40.99 -36.67
CA LYS A 21 -8.58 -41.17 -36.49
C LYS A 21 -9.00 -42.58 -36.03
N LYS A 22 -8.18 -43.62 -36.19
CA LYS A 22 -8.50 -44.98 -35.75
C LYS A 22 -8.39 -45.26 -34.28
N ASN A 23 -7.70 -44.37 -33.51
CA ASN A 23 -7.49 -44.55 -32.05
C ASN A 23 -8.29 -43.56 -31.22
N ARG A 24 -9.10 -42.71 -31.81
CA ARG A 24 -9.94 -41.76 -31.09
C ARG A 24 -11.35 -42.38 -30.94
N PRO A 25 -11.87 -42.51 -29.70
CA PRO A 25 -13.27 -42.91 -29.51
C PRO A 25 -14.22 -41.88 -30.11
N ASP A 26 -15.27 -42.36 -30.79
CA ASP A 26 -16.40 -41.52 -31.18
C ASP A 26 -16.97 -40.90 -29.87
N ASP A 27 -17.23 -39.60 -29.84
CA ASP A 27 -17.74 -38.89 -28.67
C ASP A 27 -16.67 -38.29 -27.68
N THR A 28 -15.43 -38.11 -28.13
CA THR A 28 -14.40 -37.48 -27.30
C THR A 28 -14.09 -36.07 -27.78
N PRO A 29 -13.60 -35.15 -26.84
CA PRO A 29 -13.25 -33.77 -27.18
C PRO A 29 -12.17 -33.68 -28.27
N ASP A 30 -12.20 -32.62 -29.08
CA ASP A 30 -11.26 -32.40 -30.18
C ASP A 30 -9.80 -32.29 -29.76
N TRP A 31 -9.52 -31.97 -28.51
CA TRP A 31 -8.19 -31.91 -27.94
C TRP A 31 -7.63 -33.28 -27.51
N MET A 32 -8.45 -34.33 -27.48
CA MET A 32 -8.01 -35.70 -27.21
C MET A 32 -7.54 -36.38 -28.48
N ILE A 33 -6.23 -36.63 -28.62
CA ILE A 33 -5.67 -37.37 -29.75
C ILE A 33 -5.84 -38.88 -29.53
N SER A 34 -5.53 -39.35 -28.34
CA SER A 34 -5.65 -40.75 -27.93
C SER A 34 -5.78 -40.86 -26.41
N TRP A 35 -5.99 -42.09 -25.88
CA TRP A 35 -5.98 -42.36 -24.42
C TRP A 35 -4.69 -42.01 -23.72
N THR A 36 -3.60 -41.75 -24.46
CA THR A 36 -2.29 -41.41 -23.90
C THR A 36 -1.83 -40.01 -24.28
N GLN A 37 -2.44 -39.36 -25.27
CA GLN A 37 -1.94 -38.12 -25.87
C GLN A 37 -3.03 -37.05 -25.97
N ILE A 38 -2.65 -35.82 -25.61
CA ILE A 38 -3.48 -34.61 -25.64
C ILE A 38 -2.85 -33.63 -26.64
N ASP A 39 -3.67 -32.98 -27.46
CA ASP A 39 -3.32 -31.78 -28.20
C ASP A 39 -3.42 -30.60 -27.25
N GLU A 40 -2.26 -30.16 -26.70
CA GLU A 40 -2.20 -29.12 -25.68
C GLU A 40 -2.71 -27.78 -26.18
N VAL A 41 -2.51 -27.47 -27.49
CA VAL A 41 -2.97 -26.21 -28.08
C VAL A 41 -4.50 -26.21 -28.22
N LYS A 42 -5.08 -27.33 -28.73
CA LYS A 42 -6.54 -27.45 -28.82
C LYS A 42 -7.19 -27.47 -27.43
N PHE A 43 -6.59 -28.15 -26.47
CA PHE A 43 -7.05 -28.12 -25.08
C PHE A 43 -7.06 -26.69 -24.53
N GLY A 44 -5.95 -25.98 -24.64
CA GLY A 44 -5.83 -24.60 -24.17
C GLY A 44 -6.83 -23.66 -24.85
N THR A 45 -7.05 -23.84 -26.17
CA THR A 45 -8.04 -23.06 -26.90
C THR A 45 -9.48 -23.36 -26.44
N ALA A 46 -9.80 -24.63 -26.18
CA ALA A 46 -11.11 -25.01 -25.63
C ALA A 46 -11.30 -24.46 -24.22
N PHE A 47 -10.28 -24.58 -23.35
CA PHE A 47 -10.29 -24.04 -22.00
C PHE A 47 -10.53 -22.54 -22.01
N LEU A 48 -9.81 -21.78 -22.86
CA LEU A 48 -9.93 -20.31 -22.96
C LEU A 48 -11.26 -19.82 -23.52
N LYS A 49 -12.02 -20.68 -24.21
CA LYS A 49 -13.40 -20.35 -24.61
C LYS A 49 -14.39 -20.39 -23.46
N GLU A 50 -14.13 -21.25 -22.46
CA GLU A 50 -14.97 -21.39 -21.27
C GLU A 50 -14.50 -20.46 -20.16
N HIS A 51 -13.19 -20.15 -20.12
CA HIS A 51 -12.54 -19.32 -19.10
C HIS A 51 -11.78 -18.20 -19.79
N GLU A 52 -12.32 -16.98 -19.76
CA GLU A 52 -11.57 -15.79 -20.21
C GLU A 52 -10.39 -15.54 -19.28
N LEU A 53 -9.18 -15.92 -19.71
CA LEU A 53 -7.95 -15.75 -18.95
C LEU A 53 -6.96 -14.86 -19.69
N LYS A 54 -6.21 -14.08 -18.94
CA LYS A 54 -4.98 -13.37 -19.36
C LYS A 54 -3.84 -13.79 -18.45
N CYS A 55 -2.66 -13.99 -19.01
CA CYS A 55 -1.43 -14.23 -18.27
C CYS A 55 -0.54 -12.98 -18.38
N VAL A 56 -0.42 -12.22 -17.29
CA VAL A 56 0.40 -11.00 -17.21
C VAL A 56 1.50 -11.23 -16.18
N ASN A 57 2.76 -11.07 -16.59
CA ASN A 57 3.93 -11.30 -15.72
C ASN A 57 3.90 -12.67 -15.01
N GLY A 58 3.42 -13.72 -15.71
CA GLY A 58 3.30 -15.08 -15.20
C GLY A 58 2.15 -15.32 -14.23
N MET A 59 1.33 -14.30 -13.92
CA MET A 59 0.11 -14.41 -13.14
C MET A 59 -1.12 -14.54 -14.02
N LEU A 60 -2.08 -15.35 -13.58
CA LEU A 60 -3.33 -15.56 -14.28
C LEU A 60 -4.42 -14.65 -13.73
N TYR A 61 -5.14 -14.04 -14.64
CA TYR A 61 -6.27 -13.15 -14.33
C TYR A 61 -7.46 -13.55 -15.18
N GLY A 62 -8.63 -13.64 -14.54
CA GLY A 62 -9.93 -13.70 -15.21
C GLY A 62 -10.58 -12.33 -15.24
N ILE A 63 -11.84 -12.30 -15.73
CA ILE A 63 -12.63 -11.05 -15.74
C ILE A 63 -12.83 -10.46 -14.33
N ASP A 64 -12.82 -11.30 -13.30
CA ASP A 64 -13.03 -10.89 -11.90
C ASP A 64 -11.71 -10.57 -11.14
N GLY A 65 -10.57 -10.66 -11.79
CA GLY A 65 -9.25 -10.35 -11.21
C GLY A 65 -8.33 -11.56 -11.13
N TYR A 66 -7.42 -11.57 -10.16
CA TYR A 66 -6.41 -12.61 -9.98
C TYR A 66 -7.03 -13.98 -9.71
N ILE A 67 -6.51 -14.99 -10.40
CA ILE A 67 -6.86 -16.40 -10.20
C ILE A 67 -5.59 -17.17 -9.82
N SER A 68 -5.67 -17.93 -8.74
CA SER A 68 -4.53 -18.76 -8.32
C SER A 68 -4.26 -19.88 -9.31
N GLU A 69 -2.98 -20.24 -9.51
CA GLU A 69 -2.63 -21.40 -10.33
C GLU A 69 -3.32 -22.67 -9.89
N ASP A 70 -3.55 -22.84 -8.57
CA ASP A 70 -4.18 -24.04 -8.03
C ASP A 70 -5.67 -24.10 -8.39
N ALA A 71 -6.35 -22.97 -8.49
CA ALA A 71 -7.72 -22.93 -8.99
C ALA A 71 -7.78 -23.34 -10.47
N VAL A 72 -6.88 -22.79 -11.31
CA VAL A 72 -6.81 -23.17 -12.74
C VAL A 72 -6.41 -24.64 -12.90
N LYS A 73 -5.47 -25.15 -12.12
CA LYS A 73 -5.12 -26.59 -12.11
C LYS A 73 -6.32 -27.47 -11.75
N ALA A 74 -7.14 -27.04 -10.77
CA ALA A 74 -8.34 -27.77 -10.40
C ALA A 74 -9.36 -27.82 -11.54
N ASP A 75 -9.53 -26.75 -12.29
CA ASP A 75 -10.44 -26.73 -13.45
C ASP A 75 -9.89 -27.54 -14.62
N ILE A 76 -8.59 -27.46 -14.92
CA ILE A 76 -7.92 -28.35 -15.87
C ILE A 76 -8.14 -29.83 -15.46
N MET A 77 -7.96 -30.14 -14.17
CA MET A 77 -8.17 -31.49 -13.66
C MET A 77 -9.60 -31.97 -13.87
N LYS A 78 -10.61 -31.14 -13.61
CA LYS A 78 -12.03 -31.48 -13.85
C LYS A 78 -12.29 -31.84 -15.31
N MET A 79 -11.70 -31.10 -16.25
CA MET A 79 -11.83 -31.41 -17.70
C MET A 79 -11.14 -32.72 -18.11
N LEU A 80 -10.05 -33.10 -17.39
CA LEU A 80 -9.28 -34.30 -17.71
C LEU A 80 -9.85 -35.59 -17.11
N ILE A 81 -10.42 -35.55 -15.90
CA ILE A 81 -10.87 -36.73 -15.14
C ILE A 81 -11.82 -37.66 -15.96
N PRO A 82 -12.76 -37.18 -16.79
CA PRO A 82 -13.61 -38.05 -17.58
C PRO A 82 -12.88 -38.94 -18.59
N TYR A 83 -11.65 -38.56 -18.99
CA TYR A 83 -10.90 -39.18 -20.08
C TYR A 83 -9.60 -39.81 -19.67
N TYR A 84 -8.99 -39.34 -18.56
CA TYR A 84 -7.67 -39.79 -18.10
C TYR A 84 -7.67 -40.12 -16.62
N THR A 85 -7.05 -41.25 -16.26
CA THR A 85 -6.96 -41.72 -14.88
C THR A 85 -5.49 -41.78 -14.39
N THR A 86 -4.52 -41.62 -15.30
CA THR A 86 -3.10 -41.76 -15.01
C THR A 86 -2.29 -40.52 -15.39
N LYS A 87 -1.17 -40.27 -14.67
CA LYS A 87 -0.25 -39.16 -14.92
C LYS A 87 -0.94 -37.76 -14.89
N LEU A 88 -2.06 -37.63 -14.19
CA LEU A 88 -2.87 -36.39 -14.16
C LEU A 88 -2.07 -35.20 -13.71
N SER A 89 -1.29 -35.32 -12.65
CA SER A 89 -0.47 -34.22 -12.11
C SER A 89 0.50 -33.63 -13.16
N GLN A 90 1.20 -34.53 -13.92
CA GLN A 90 2.12 -34.07 -14.96
C GLN A 90 1.37 -33.45 -16.14
N ARG A 91 0.22 -34.03 -16.54
CA ARG A 91 -0.61 -33.48 -17.61
C ARG A 91 -1.12 -32.08 -17.26
N VAL A 92 -1.66 -31.90 -16.05
CA VAL A 92 -2.15 -30.62 -15.55
C VAL A 92 -1.04 -29.57 -15.58
N LYS A 93 0.17 -29.93 -15.14
CA LYS A 93 1.31 -28.99 -15.18
C LYS A 93 1.66 -28.56 -16.60
N ASN A 94 1.81 -29.50 -17.53
CA ASN A 94 2.15 -29.19 -18.92
C ASN A 94 1.06 -28.32 -19.58
N LEU A 95 -0.21 -28.66 -19.35
CA LEU A 95 -1.35 -27.90 -19.88
C LEU A 95 -1.43 -26.49 -19.29
N LEU A 96 -1.12 -26.32 -18.00
CA LEU A 96 -1.04 -24.99 -17.39
C LEU A 96 0.08 -24.15 -18.02
N ASP A 97 1.26 -24.74 -18.24
CA ASP A 97 2.38 -24.04 -18.86
C ASP A 97 2.04 -23.62 -20.30
N THR A 98 1.41 -24.52 -21.10
CA THR A 98 0.90 -24.21 -22.44
C THR A 98 -0.20 -23.13 -22.39
N LEU A 99 -1.14 -23.24 -21.45
CA LEU A 99 -2.22 -22.27 -21.27
C LEU A 99 -1.68 -20.87 -20.99
N LYS A 100 -0.67 -20.73 -20.10
CA LYS A 100 -0.02 -19.45 -19.82
C LYS A 100 0.60 -18.81 -21.07
N MET A 101 1.18 -19.62 -21.94
CA MET A 101 1.71 -19.12 -23.22
C MET A 101 0.60 -18.68 -24.17
N LEU A 102 -0.48 -19.44 -24.27
CA LEU A 102 -1.62 -19.13 -25.16
C LEU A 102 -2.39 -17.87 -24.74
N CYS A 103 -2.52 -17.62 -23.43
CA CYS A 103 -3.21 -16.44 -22.91
C CYS A 103 -2.26 -15.32 -22.47
N HIS A 104 -0.98 -15.39 -22.91
CA HIS A 104 -0.02 -14.33 -22.61
C HIS A 104 -0.51 -12.98 -23.13
N SER A 105 -0.43 -11.97 -22.25
CA SER A 105 -0.84 -10.61 -22.55
C SER A 105 0.21 -9.64 -21.99
N GLU A 106 0.48 -8.58 -22.72
CA GLU A 106 1.27 -7.49 -22.19
C GLU A 106 0.55 -6.81 -21.01
N GLU A 107 1.30 -6.20 -20.14
CA GLU A 107 0.75 -5.44 -19.03
C GLU A 107 -0.01 -4.22 -19.57
N GLU A 108 -1.30 -4.17 -19.31
CA GLU A 108 -2.10 -3.01 -19.67
C GLU A 108 -1.72 -1.81 -18.76
N ASN A 109 -1.73 -0.60 -19.33
CA ASN A 109 -1.53 0.61 -18.54
C ASN A 109 -2.62 0.73 -17.49
N VAL A 110 -2.23 0.85 -16.24
CA VAL A 110 -3.14 0.99 -15.11
C VAL A 110 -3.91 2.31 -15.25
N ARG A 111 -5.23 2.25 -15.35
CA ARG A 111 -6.09 3.42 -15.45
C ARG A 111 -6.37 3.98 -14.06
N THR A 112 -5.88 5.18 -13.81
CA THR A 112 -6.02 5.84 -12.50
C THR A 112 -7.34 6.58 -12.33
N ASP A 113 -8.17 6.60 -13.34
CA ASP A 113 -9.48 7.27 -13.40
C ASP A 113 -10.66 6.30 -13.39
N GLU A 114 -10.41 5.00 -13.29
CA GLU A 114 -11.44 3.96 -13.30
C GLU A 114 -11.41 3.12 -12.02
N ILE A 115 -12.60 2.79 -11.53
CA ILE A 115 -12.85 1.88 -10.40
C ILE A 115 -13.70 0.74 -10.92
N HIS A 116 -13.14 -0.47 -10.92
CA HIS A 116 -13.82 -1.66 -11.43
C HIS A 116 -14.62 -2.34 -10.31
N LEU A 117 -15.91 -2.50 -10.54
CA LEU A 117 -16.88 -3.09 -9.62
C LEU A 117 -17.44 -4.41 -10.17
N LEU A 118 -18.19 -5.17 -9.36
CA LEU A 118 -18.72 -6.47 -9.75
C LEU A 118 -19.68 -6.42 -10.96
N ASN A 119 -20.35 -5.29 -11.16
CA ASN A 119 -21.35 -5.14 -12.22
C ASN A 119 -21.02 -4.02 -13.24
N GLY A 120 -19.84 -3.37 -13.13
CA GLY A 120 -19.45 -2.34 -14.10
C GLY A 120 -18.21 -1.53 -13.70
N VAL A 121 -18.06 -0.36 -14.32
CA VAL A 121 -16.94 0.55 -14.12
C VAL A 121 -17.44 1.94 -13.73
N MET A 122 -16.94 2.45 -12.61
CA MET A 122 -17.16 3.83 -12.15
C MET A 122 -15.94 4.67 -12.48
N LYS A 123 -16.12 5.76 -13.23
CA LYS A 123 -15.05 6.75 -13.42
C LYS A 123 -15.00 7.74 -12.27
N THR A 124 -13.84 8.32 -12.05
CA THR A 124 -13.62 9.31 -10.97
C THR A 124 -14.46 10.58 -11.12
N ASP A 125 -14.95 10.90 -12.32
CA ASP A 125 -15.90 11.98 -12.57
C ASP A 125 -17.34 11.63 -12.16
N GLY A 126 -17.62 10.36 -11.85
CA GLY A 126 -18.94 9.85 -11.50
C GLY A 126 -19.69 9.18 -12.64
N THR A 127 -19.09 9.08 -13.83
CA THR A 127 -19.68 8.36 -14.96
C THR A 127 -19.71 6.86 -14.65
N TRP A 128 -20.89 6.24 -14.77
CA TRP A 128 -21.12 4.81 -14.59
C TRP A 128 -21.30 4.11 -15.92
N THR A 129 -20.63 3.00 -16.11
CA THR A 129 -20.80 2.11 -17.26
C THR A 129 -21.10 0.71 -16.74
N GLU A 130 -22.27 0.18 -17.10
CA GLU A 130 -22.67 -1.18 -16.76
C GLU A 130 -21.87 -2.20 -17.59
N GLY A 131 -21.62 -3.35 -17.02
CA GLY A 131 -20.86 -4.43 -17.63
C GLY A 131 -19.42 -4.51 -17.17
N LYS A 132 -18.96 -5.73 -16.87
CA LYS A 132 -17.60 -6.01 -16.44
C LYS A 132 -16.60 -5.74 -17.56
N GLN A 133 -15.48 -5.14 -17.22
CA GLN A 133 -14.30 -5.04 -18.07
C GLN A 133 -13.14 -5.73 -17.36
N PHE A 134 -12.17 -6.25 -18.11
CA PHE A 134 -10.99 -6.88 -17.53
C PHE A 134 -10.25 -5.86 -16.61
N CYS A 135 -9.86 -6.34 -15.45
CA CYS A 135 -9.02 -5.56 -14.52
C CYS A 135 -8.28 -6.52 -13.56
N VAL A 136 -7.26 -5.99 -12.90
CA VAL A 136 -6.42 -6.75 -11.94
C VAL A 136 -6.79 -6.50 -10.48
N ASN A 137 -7.67 -5.54 -10.20
CA ASN A 137 -7.96 -5.05 -8.85
C ASN A 137 -9.44 -4.68 -8.64
N ARG A 138 -10.35 -5.56 -9.09
CA ARG A 138 -11.79 -5.39 -8.93
C ARG A 138 -12.21 -5.34 -7.46
N LEU A 139 -13.13 -4.42 -7.14
CA LEU A 139 -13.74 -4.31 -5.82
C LEU A 139 -14.98 -5.22 -5.72
N ASN A 140 -15.21 -5.76 -4.53
CA ASN A 140 -16.36 -6.61 -4.19
C ASN A 140 -17.61 -5.79 -3.87
N ILE A 141 -18.00 -4.92 -4.81
CA ILE A 141 -19.14 -4.00 -4.70
C ILE A 141 -20.02 -4.13 -5.93
N GLU A 142 -21.32 -4.24 -5.72
CA GLU A 142 -22.34 -4.02 -6.75
C GLU A 142 -22.87 -2.59 -6.63
N TYR A 143 -22.72 -1.81 -7.70
CA TYR A 143 -23.20 -0.43 -7.71
C TYR A 143 -24.49 -0.33 -8.50
N HIS A 144 -25.50 0.28 -7.86
CA HIS A 144 -26.77 0.62 -8.45
C HIS A 144 -26.99 2.13 -8.29
N PRO A 145 -27.24 2.88 -9.39
CA PRO A 145 -27.42 4.34 -9.34
C PRO A 145 -28.53 4.81 -8.38
N GLU A 146 -29.50 3.94 -8.12
CA GLU A 146 -30.61 4.19 -7.19
C GLU A 146 -30.13 4.38 -5.74
N ILE A 147 -28.99 3.80 -5.36
CA ILE A 147 -28.41 3.99 -4.02
C ILE A 147 -28.23 5.48 -3.73
N ARG A 148 -27.87 6.28 -4.74
CA ARG A 148 -27.66 7.73 -4.60
C ARG A 148 -28.94 8.57 -4.64
N LYS A 149 -30.10 7.99 -5.01
CA LYS A 149 -31.38 8.72 -5.07
C LYS A 149 -32.05 8.86 -3.72
N GLY A 150 -31.60 8.13 -2.69
CA GLY A 150 -32.13 8.15 -1.33
C GLY A 150 -31.12 8.58 -0.27
N ALA A 151 -31.38 8.27 0.98
CA ALA A 151 -30.40 8.41 2.07
C ALA A 151 -29.31 7.34 1.91
N TYR A 152 -28.31 7.59 1.08
CA TYR A 152 -27.26 6.64 0.76
C TYR A 152 -26.10 6.60 1.79
N TYR A 153 -26.24 7.38 2.86
CA TYR A 153 -25.22 7.38 3.91
C TYR A 153 -25.21 6.08 4.70
N PRO A 154 -24.03 5.51 4.98
CA PRO A 154 -23.89 4.33 5.83
C PRO A 154 -24.05 4.72 7.30
N GLU A 155 -25.28 4.78 7.78
CA GLU A 155 -25.61 5.40 9.07
C GLU A 155 -24.88 4.74 10.24
N LYS A 156 -24.86 3.39 10.28
CA LYS A 156 -24.21 2.66 11.39
C LYS A 156 -22.70 2.87 11.39
N PHE A 157 -22.12 2.86 10.19
CA PHE A 157 -20.68 3.09 10.03
C PHE A 157 -20.30 4.52 10.40
N LEU A 158 -21.08 5.53 9.98
CA LEU A 158 -20.82 6.93 10.32
C LEU A 158 -21.01 7.23 11.80
N ASN A 159 -22.03 6.66 12.45
CA ASN A 159 -22.21 6.78 13.89
C ASN A 159 -21.02 6.22 14.65
N PHE A 160 -20.52 5.05 14.23
CA PHE A 160 -19.29 4.50 14.78
C PHE A 160 -18.07 5.41 14.56
N LEU A 161 -17.90 5.98 13.36
CA LEU A 161 -16.80 6.92 13.10
C LEU A 161 -16.91 8.19 13.95
N CYS A 162 -18.13 8.70 14.20
CA CYS A 162 -18.36 9.85 15.09
C CYS A 162 -18.00 9.54 16.56
N GLU A 163 -18.15 8.28 16.98
CA GLU A 163 -17.65 7.86 18.30
C GLU A 163 -16.12 7.70 18.31
N LEU A 164 -15.55 7.27 17.20
CA LEU A 164 -14.13 6.92 17.10
C LEU A 164 -13.22 8.13 16.87
N LEU A 165 -13.64 9.11 16.07
CA LEU A 165 -12.81 10.21 15.57
C LEU A 165 -13.48 11.57 15.79
N GLU A 166 -12.66 12.63 15.77
CA GLU A 166 -13.15 14.00 15.67
C GLU A 166 -13.74 14.26 14.26
N PRO A 167 -14.75 15.15 14.15
CA PRO A 167 -15.47 15.34 12.88
C PRO A 167 -14.56 15.66 11.68
N LYS A 168 -13.57 16.55 11.85
CA LYS A 168 -12.63 16.89 10.75
C LYS A 168 -11.67 15.74 10.42
N ASP A 169 -11.39 14.86 11.35
CA ASP A 169 -10.56 13.66 11.11
C ASP A 169 -11.35 12.59 10.33
N ILE A 170 -12.69 12.58 10.45
CA ILE A 170 -13.56 11.74 9.62
C ILE A 170 -13.47 12.17 8.15
N ASP A 171 -13.41 13.48 7.85
CA ASP A 171 -13.20 13.98 6.48
C ASP A 171 -11.85 13.51 5.92
N THR A 172 -10.79 13.58 6.71
CA THR A 172 -9.45 13.07 6.32
C THR A 172 -9.49 11.58 6.05
N LEU A 173 -10.13 10.80 6.93
CA LEU A 173 -10.29 9.36 6.74
C LEU A 173 -11.10 9.04 5.47
N GLN A 174 -12.21 9.73 5.24
CA GLN A 174 -13.04 9.59 4.05
C GLN A 174 -12.26 9.82 2.77
N GLU A 175 -11.48 10.89 2.72
CA GLU A 175 -10.64 11.24 1.58
C GLU A 175 -9.55 10.18 1.36
N TYR A 176 -8.94 9.67 2.43
CA TYR A 176 -7.90 8.66 2.32
C TYR A 176 -8.46 7.30 1.85
N LEU A 177 -9.57 6.85 2.43
CA LEU A 177 -10.24 5.62 2.00
C LEU A 177 -10.76 5.75 0.56
N GLY A 178 -11.26 6.92 0.19
CA GLY A 178 -11.61 7.24 -1.20
C GLY A 178 -10.40 7.18 -2.13
N TYR A 179 -9.25 7.70 -1.73
CA TYR A 179 -8.00 7.61 -2.48
C TYR A 179 -7.55 6.16 -2.71
N CYS A 180 -7.88 5.26 -1.80
CA CYS A 180 -7.61 3.83 -1.96
C CYS A 180 -8.41 3.17 -3.09
N LEU A 181 -9.51 3.76 -3.57
CA LEU A 181 -10.33 3.20 -4.64
C LEU A 181 -9.63 3.20 -6.01
N ILE A 182 -8.62 4.03 -6.22
CA ILE A 182 -7.91 4.18 -7.49
C ILE A 182 -6.44 3.79 -7.39
N PRO A 183 -5.84 3.23 -8.45
CA PRO A 183 -4.43 2.83 -8.47
C PRO A 183 -3.50 4.03 -8.71
N SER A 184 -3.50 5.01 -7.80
CA SER A 184 -2.70 6.24 -7.88
C SER A 184 -1.87 6.45 -6.63
N THR A 185 -0.62 6.90 -6.75
CA THR A 185 0.27 7.27 -5.64
C THR A 185 0.55 8.76 -5.58
N LYS A 186 -0.18 9.58 -6.34
CA LYS A 186 0.08 11.03 -6.48
C LYS A 186 0.07 11.81 -5.17
N ALA A 187 -0.73 11.40 -4.20
CA ALA A 187 -0.76 12.05 -2.89
C ALA A 187 0.46 11.72 -2.02
N GLN A 188 1.20 10.64 -2.29
CA GLN A 188 2.44 10.25 -1.63
C GLN A 188 2.36 10.16 -0.09
N VAL A 189 1.24 9.69 0.44
CA VAL A 189 1.01 9.58 1.88
C VAL A 189 0.53 8.20 2.29
N MET A 190 0.75 7.84 3.55
CA MET A 190 0.16 6.69 4.21
C MET A 190 -0.65 7.13 5.43
N LEU A 191 -1.60 6.31 5.84
CA LEU A 191 -2.47 6.57 6.97
C LEU A 191 -2.01 5.78 8.21
N TYR A 192 -1.88 6.49 9.33
CA TYR A 192 -1.80 5.91 10.67
C TYR A 192 -3.06 6.22 11.45
N LEU A 193 -3.69 5.20 12.00
CA LEU A 193 -4.80 5.34 12.95
C LEU A 193 -4.34 4.81 14.31
N ILE A 194 -4.15 5.73 15.25
CA ILE A 194 -3.57 5.45 16.54
C ILE A 194 -4.65 5.52 17.63
N GLY A 195 -4.63 4.57 18.55
CA GLY A 195 -5.52 4.54 19.70
C GLY A 195 -4.86 3.92 20.93
N SER A 196 -5.62 3.76 22.01
CA SER A 196 -5.15 3.14 23.26
C SER A 196 -5.42 1.64 23.32
N GLY A 197 -6.20 1.11 22.37
CA GLY A 197 -6.64 -0.28 22.31
C GLY A 197 -8.14 -0.43 22.69
N GLY A 198 -8.84 -1.32 21.98
CA GLY A 198 -10.26 -1.61 22.24
C GLY A 198 -11.27 -0.61 21.70
N GLU A 199 -10.87 0.45 20.96
CA GLU A 199 -11.80 1.44 20.38
C GLU A 199 -12.55 0.90 19.16
N GLY A 200 -12.00 -0.14 18.49
CA GLY A 200 -12.63 -0.77 17.34
C GLY A 200 -11.97 -0.43 16.00
N LYS A 201 -10.74 0.05 15.96
CA LYS A 201 -9.97 0.33 14.72
C LYS A 201 -10.01 -0.82 13.72
N SER A 202 -9.79 -2.05 14.19
CA SER A 202 -9.78 -3.26 13.35
C SER A 202 -11.12 -3.53 12.65
N ARG A 203 -12.24 -2.96 13.13
CA ARG A 203 -13.54 -3.08 12.43
C ARG A 203 -13.53 -2.35 11.09
N ILE A 204 -12.77 -1.27 10.98
CA ILE A 204 -12.53 -0.60 9.69
C ILE A 204 -11.77 -1.55 8.75
N GLY A 205 -10.73 -2.24 9.24
CA GLY A 205 -9.97 -3.23 8.47
C GLY A 205 -10.83 -4.34 7.89
N VAL A 206 -11.75 -4.89 8.70
CA VAL A 206 -12.70 -5.94 8.27
C VAL A 206 -13.59 -5.43 7.11
N VAL A 207 -14.12 -4.21 7.23
CA VAL A 207 -14.94 -3.61 6.16
C VAL A 207 -14.13 -3.37 4.89
N LEU A 208 -12.90 -2.87 5.02
CA LEU A 208 -12.01 -2.68 3.89
C LEU A 208 -11.69 -4.01 3.20
N LYS A 209 -11.45 -5.08 3.99
CA LYS A 209 -11.20 -6.41 3.43
C LYS A 209 -12.40 -6.92 2.63
N GLU A 210 -13.61 -6.69 3.11
CA GLU A 210 -14.83 -7.07 2.40
C GLU A 210 -15.00 -6.28 1.07
N ILE A 211 -14.75 -4.97 1.09
CA ILE A 211 -14.89 -4.09 -0.09
C ILE A 211 -13.81 -4.38 -1.13
N PHE A 212 -12.54 -4.46 -0.70
CA PHE A 212 -11.39 -4.58 -1.59
C PHE A 212 -11.05 -6.04 -1.95
N ASN A 213 -11.44 -7.00 -1.13
CA ASN A 213 -11.21 -8.43 -1.32
C ASN A 213 -9.77 -8.73 -1.80
N GLU A 214 -9.60 -9.26 -3.01
CA GLU A 214 -8.29 -9.58 -3.60
C GLU A 214 -7.43 -8.34 -3.92
N ALA A 215 -8.02 -7.16 -4.02
CA ALA A 215 -7.28 -5.91 -4.21
C ALA A 215 -6.63 -5.37 -2.91
N MET A 216 -6.79 -6.07 -1.78
CA MET A 216 -6.19 -5.73 -0.50
C MET A 216 -5.33 -6.87 0.04
N ILE A 217 -4.24 -6.50 0.73
CA ILE A 217 -3.41 -7.42 1.51
C ILE A 217 -3.27 -6.92 2.94
N GLU A 218 -3.28 -7.86 3.89
CA GLU A 218 -2.86 -7.65 5.26
C GLU A 218 -1.42 -8.11 5.42
N ALA A 219 -0.53 -7.21 5.86
CA ALA A 219 0.88 -7.53 6.01
C ALA A 219 1.56 -6.61 7.04
N LYS A 220 2.53 -7.15 7.76
CA LYS A 220 3.33 -6.40 8.74
C LYS A 220 4.31 -5.47 8.03
N LEU A 221 4.18 -4.15 8.23
CA LEU A 221 4.99 -3.14 7.56
C LEU A 221 6.48 -3.17 7.95
N HIS A 222 6.83 -3.73 9.10
CA HIS A 222 8.24 -3.92 9.47
C HIS A 222 9.00 -4.89 8.52
N ARG A 223 8.26 -5.69 7.73
CA ARG A 223 8.87 -6.57 6.71
C ARG A 223 9.33 -5.82 5.47
N VAL A 224 8.88 -4.57 5.26
CA VAL A 224 9.33 -3.71 4.17
C VAL A 224 10.84 -3.47 4.31
N GLY A 225 11.59 -3.84 3.28
CA GLY A 225 13.06 -3.72 3.26
C GLY A 225 13.83 -4.81 4.03
N THR A 226 13.16 -5.70 4.75
CA THR A 226 13.79 -6.88 5.41
C THR A 226 13.44 -8.18 4.69
N ASP A 227 12.27 -8.25 4.06
CA ASP A 227 11.83 -9.40 3.27
C ASP A 227 11.84 -9.04 1.79
N ARG A 228 12.76 -9.63 1.02
CA ARG A 228 12.91 -9.37 -0.42
C ARG A 228 11.68 -9.75 -1.24
N PHE A 229 10.85 -10.67 -0.73
CA PHE A 229 9.62 -11.09 -1.41
C PHE A 229 8.41 -10.21 -1.07
N PHE A 230 8.56 -9.23 -0.19
CA PHE A 230 7.46 -8.39 0.26
C PHE A 230 6.79 -7.64 -0.89
N THR A 231 7.58 -7.11 -1.83
CA THR A 231 7.08 -6.36 -2.99
C THR A 231 6.17 -7.18 -3.90
N ALA A 232 6.41 -8.51 -3.99
CA ALA A 232 5.57 -9.41 -4.78
C ALA A 232 4.12 -9.48 -4.25
N ASN A 233 3.94 -9.33 -2.96
CA ASN A 233 2.62 -9.33 -2.33
C ASN A 233 1.83 -8.04 -2.60
N LEU A 234 2.50 -6.96 -3.00
CA LEU A 234 1.89 -5.67 -3.31
C LEU A 234 1.46 -5.54 -4.78
N VAL A 235 1.83 -6.51 -5.62
CA VAL A 235 1.47 -6.48 -7.03
C VAL A 235 -0.05 -6.47 -7.18
N ASP A 236 -0.54 -5.47 -7.92
CA ASP A 236 -1.96 -5.24 -8.21
C ASP A 236 -2.87 -5.01 -7.00
N LYS A 237 -2.28 -4.76 -5.82
CA LYS A 237 -3.03 -4.42 -4.61
C LYS A 237 -3.25 -2.91 -4.49
N LEU A 238 -4.47 -2.53 -4.14
CA LEU A 238 -4.84 -1.15 -3.86
C LEU A 238 -4.49 -0.76 -2.42
N ILE A 239 -4.57 -1.71 -1.48
CA ILE A 239 -4.31 -1.48 -0.05
C ILE A 239 -3.34 -2.53 0.49
N CYS A 240 -2.40 -2.07 1.32
CA CYS A 240 -1.64 -2.87 2.27
C CYS A 240 -1.97 -2.37 3.69
N LEU A 241 -2.66 -3.20 4.49
CA LEU A 241 -3.04 -2.91 5.86
C LEU A 241 -2.13 -3.66 6.84
N ASP A 242 -1.59 -2.95 7.82
CA ASP A 242 -1.06 -3.52 9.06
C ASP A 242 -2.04 -3.22 10.19
N ASP A 243 -2.87 -4.20 10.54
CA ASP A 243 -3.96 -4.04 11.52
C ASP A 243 -3.47 -3.92 12.98
N ASP A 244 -2.26 -4.37 13.25
CA ASP A 244 -1.64 -4.26 14.57
C ASP A 244 -0.14 -4.01 14.37
N MET A 245 0.16 -2.76 14.00
CA MET A 245 1.53 -2.34 13.81
C MET A 245 2.24 -2.25 15.15
N GLU A 246 3.23 -3.11 15.36
CA GLU A 246 4.07 -3.07 16.53
C GLU A 246 4.82 -1.72 16.61
N MET A 247 4.90 -1.19 17.84
CA MET A 247 5.68 0.01 18.16
C MET A 247 7.19 -0.19 17.94
N ALA A 248 7.62 -1.42 17.62
CA ALA A 248 8.98 -1.70 17.20
C ALA A 248 9.32 -0.85 15.99
N ALA A 249 10.36 -0.07 16.12
CA ALA A 249 10.85 0.85 15.11
C ALA A 249 10.86 0.23 13.73
N LEU A 250 10.29 0.93 12.76
CA LEU A 250 10.58 0.69 11.35
C LEU A 250 12.08 0.92 11.16
N THR A 251 12.85 -0.13 11.13
CA THR A 251 14.31 -0.06 11.02
C THR A 251 14.77 0.47 9.66
N ASN A 252 13.92 0.38 8.65
CA ASN A 252 14.20 0.85 7.30
C ASN A 252 13.00 1.61 6.69
N THR A 253 12.92 2.90 6.98
CA THR A 253 11.90 3.79 6.39
C THR A 253 12.20 4.14 4.92
N SER A 254 13.42 3.94 4.44
CA SER A 254 13.84 4.25 3.08
C SER A 254 13.02 3.49 2.03
N GLU A 255 12.89 2.17 2.21
CA GLU A 255 12.12 1.34 1.28
C GLU A 255 10.61 1.64 1.37
N LEU A 256 10.09 1.86 2.58
CA LEU A 256 8.68 2.26 2.74
C LEU A 256 8.40 3.61 2.06
N LYS A 257 9.30 4.59 2.16
CA LYS A 257 9.18 5.88 1.45
C LYS A 257 9.13 5.69 -0.06
N LYS A 258 9.96 4.82 -0.63
CA LYS A 258 9.94 4.50 -2.07
C LYS A 258 8.60 3.91 -2.48
N LEU A 259 8.05 2.97 -1.69
CA LEU A 259 6.77 2.35 -1.98
C LEU A 259 5.57 3.31 -1.83
N ILE A 260 5.61 4.23 -0.86
CA ILE A 260 4.57 5.25 -0.69
C ILE A 260 4.54 6.23 -1.88
N THR A 261 5.71 6.64 -2.38
CA THR A 261 5.80 7.54 -3.53
C THR A 261 5.58 6.82 -4.85
N ALA A 262 6.14 5.62 -5.00
CA ALA A 262 6.05 4.75 -6.17
C ALA A 262 6.17 5.48 -7.52
N GLU A 263 7.10 6.43 -7.63
CA GLU A 263 7.36 7.17 -8.88
C GLU A 263 8.05 6.29 -9.91
N ILE A 264 8.93 5.40 -9.44
CA ILE A 264 9.78 4.53 -10.25
C ILE A 264 9.35 3.07 -10.02
N ALA A 265 9.47 2.25 -11.05
CA ALA A 265 9.29 0.80 -10.91
C ALA A 265 10.32 0.22 -9.94
N VAL A 266 9.89 -0.74 -9.15
CA VAL A 266 10.73 -1.48 -8.19
C VAL A 266 10.91 -2.91 -8.67
N ASP A 267 11.99 -3.54 -8.21
CA ASP A 267 12.23 -4.94 -8.46
C ASP A 267 11.25 -5.81 -7.64
N VAL A 268 10.57 -6.72 -8.33
CA VAL A 268 9.61 -7.65 -7.74
C VAL A 268 10.16 -9.04 -7.84
N GLU A 269 10.54 -9.60 -6.70
CA GLU A 269 11.07 -10.97 -6.62
C GLU A 269 10.01 -11.94 -6.15
N ARG A 270 9.89 -13.09 -6.84
CA ARG A 270 9.07 -14.24 -6.45
C ARG A 270 9.93 -15.47 -6.24
N LYS A 271 9.55 -16.29 -5.26
CA LYS A 271 10.29 -17.52 -4.97
C LYS A 271 10.31 -18.44 -6.19
N GLY A 272 11.53 -18.76 -6.68
CA GLY A 272 11.71 -19.68 -7.81
C GLY A 272 11.34 -19.12 -9.19
N GLN A 273 11.14 -17.80 -9.32
CA GLN A 273 10.87 -17.12 -10.58
C GLN A 273 11.90 -15.99 -10.80
N GLN A 274 12.09 -15.59 -12.07
CA GLN A 274 12.90 -14.42 -12.39
C GLN A 274 12.20 -13.16 -11.88
N SER A 275 12.99 -12.22 -11.32
CA SER A 275 12.47 -10.91 -10.92
C SER A 275 12.06 -10.07 -12.13
N PHE A 276 11.16 -9.15 -11.92
CA PHE A 276 10.70 -8.19 -12.93
C PHE A 276 10.47 -6.81 -12.33
N GLN A 277 10.51 -5.78 -13.17
CA GLN A 277 10.27 -4.40 -12.76
C GLN A 277 8.79 -4.08 -12.84
N LYS A 278 8.20 -3.55 -11.75
CA LYS A 278 6.81 -3.10 -11.75
C LYS A 278 6.62 -1.84 -10.92
N LYS A 279 5.78 -0.94 -11.42
CA LYS A 279 5.31 0.21 -10.66
C LYS A 279 4.18 -0.23 -9.74
N LEU A 280 4.43 -0.20 -8.43
CA LEU A 280 3.44 -0.53 -7.41
C LEU A 280 2.61 0.72 -7.09
N TYR A 281 1.36 0.50 -6.68
CA TYR A 281 0.42 1.60 -6.38
C TYR A 281 -0.38 1.36 -5.10
N SER A 282 0.06 0.44 -4.24
CA SER A 282 -0.62 0.17 -2.97
C SER A 282 -0.57 1.36 -2.01
N ARG A 283 -1.69 1.68 -1.35
CA ARG A 283 -1.76 2.61 -0.23
C ARG A 283 -1.52 1.85 1.06
N PHE A 284 -0.78 2.47 1.97
CA PHE A 284 -0.42 1.86 3.24
C PHE A 284 -1.29 2.41 4.36
N ILE A 285 -1.94 1.52 5.09
CA ILE A 285 -2.72 1.82 6.29
C ILE A 285 -2.10 1.07 7.46
N ALA A 286 -1.88 1.74 8.58
CA ALA A 286 -1.43 1.10 9.80
C ALA A 286 -2.34 1.46 10.97
N PHE A 287 -2.80 0.46 11.70
CA PHE A 287 -3.44 0.65 12.99
C PHE A 287 -2.43 0.33 14.09
N SER A 288 -2.38 1.15 15.13
CA SER A 288 -1.39 1.01 16.19
C SER A 288 -1.96 1.46 17.53
N ASN A 289 -1.35 0.96 18.61
CA ASN A 289 -1.62 1.36 19.97
C ASN A 289 -0.46 2.21 20.49
N GLY A 290 -0.27 3.41 19.90
CA GLY A 290 0.77 4.38 20.25
C GLY A 290 1.48 4.97 19.03
N SER A 291 2.28 6.00 19.23
CA SER A 291 2.93 6.73 18.13
C SER A 291 3.95 5.89 17.36
N PRO A 292 4.07 6.04 16.04
CA PRO A 292 5.06 5.32 15.24
C PRO A 292 6.48 5.76 15.62
N LYS A 293 7.24 4.86 16.20
CA LYS A 293 8.68 5.06 16.45
C LYS A 293 9.47 4.73 15.19
N ALA A 294 9.59 5.66 14.25
CA ALA A 294 10.61 5.60 13.21
C ALA A 294 11.94 6.04 13.83
N LEU A 295 12.64 5.16 14.56
CA LEU A 295 13.76 5.46 15.45
C LEU A 295 14.96 6.15 14.79
N TYR A 296 15.09 6.13 13.48
CA TYR A 296 16.29 6.63 12.80
C TYR A 296 16.03 7.64 11.69
N ASP A 297 14.82 7.73 11.13
CA ASP A 297 14.54 8.67 10.06
C ASP A 297 13.99 10.00 10.61
N LYS A 298 14.89 10.94 10.83
CA LYS A 298 14.61 12.30 11.28
C LYS A 298 14.36 13.27 10.12
N SER A 299 14.27 12.75 8.89
CA SER A 299 14.09 13.59 7.72
C SER A 299 12.64 14.03 7.57
N ASP A 300 12.42 15.27 7.16
CA ASP A 300 11.11 15.78 6.71
C ASP A 300 10.51 14.90 5.61
N GLY A 301 11.37 14.12 4.96
CA GLY A 301 10.98 13.20 3.89
C GLY A 301 10.03 12.09 4.33
N PHE A 302 10.08 11.62 5.58
CA PHE A 302 9.14 10.61 6.08
C PHE A 302 7.87 11.26 6.65
N THR A 303 8.02 12.29 7.49
CA THR A 303 6.89 12.92 8.19
C THR A 303 5.87 13.56 7.27
N ARG A 304 6.30 14.17 6.16
CA ARG A 304 5.37 14.72 5.16
C ARG A 304 4.52 13.67 4.45
N ARG A 305 4.87 12.38 4.61
CA ARG A 305 4.15 11.23 4.05
C ARG A 305 3.18 10.59 5.04
N LEU A 306 3.04 11.15 6.23
CA LEU A 306 2.20 10.59 7.28
C LEU A 306 0.92 11.40 7.45
N LEU A 307 -0.21 10.73 7.41
CA LEU A 307 -1.49 11.21 7.94
C LEU A 307 -1.74 10.47 9.24
N ILE A 308 -1.64 11.16 10.38
CA ILE A 308 -1.76 10.56 11.71
C ILE A 308 -3.09 10.97 12.33
N LEU A 309 -4.03 10.05 12.37
CA LEU A 309 -5.31 10.21 13.06
C LEU A 309 -5.24 9.52 14.42
N THR A 310 -5.81 10.15 15.46
CA THR A 310 -5.91 9.57 16.79
C THR A 310 -7.36 9.35 17.17
N THR A 311 -7.66 8.18 17.73
CA THR A 311 -9.00 7.87 18.21
C THR A 311 -9.36 8.69 19.45
N LYS A 312 -10.66 8.89 19.66
CA LYS A 312 -11.19 9.29 20.95
C LYS A 312 -11.06 8.14 21.95
N PRO A 313 -10.98 8.40 23.24
CA PRO A 313 -11.09 7.37 24.26
C PRO A 313 -12.42 6.61 24.12
N LYS A 314 -12.36 5.29 24.31
CA LYS A 314 -13.60 4.48 24.35
C LYS A 314 -14.50 4.98 25.49
N PRO A 315 -15.78 5.29 25.23
CA PRO A 315 -16.70 5.65 26.29
C PRO A 315 -16.81 4.54 27.36
N GLU A 316 -16.76 4.88 28.64
CA GLU A 316 -16.75 3.91 29.75
C GLU A 316 -17.95 2.95 29.73
N ASN A 317 -19.11 3.44 29.29
CA ASN A 317 -20.38 2.67 29.27
C ASN A 317 -20.65 2.01 27.91
N ARG A 318 -19.71 2.06 26.93
CA ARG A 318 -19.91 1.45 25.62
C ARG A 318 -19.89 -0.08 25.75
N LYS A 319 -21.00 -0.70 25.42
CA LYS A 319 -21.09 -2.16 25.26
C LYS A 319 -20.50 -2.55 23.92
N ASP A 320 -19.62 -3.55 23.93
CA ASP A 320 -19.08 -4.07 22.68
C ASP A 320 -20.15 -4.87 21.94
N ASP A 321 -20.34 -4.54 20.67
CA ASP A 321 -21.24 -5.24 19.77
C ASP A 321 -20.45 -6.26 18.96
N PRO A 322 -20.63 -7.57 19.20
CA PRO A 322 -19.91 -8.62 18.48
C PRO A 322 -20.28 -8.66 17.00
N PHE A 323 -21.47 -8.17 16.62
CA PHE A 323 -21.99 -8.15 15.24
C PHE A 323 -21.75 -6.80 14.53
N LEU A 324 -20.86 -5.96 15.06
CA LEU A 324 -20.64 -4.62 14.51
C LEU A 324 -20.06 -4.68 13.08
N ALA A 325 -19.17 -5.64 12.82
CA ALA A 325 -18.59 -5.80 11.50
C ALA A 325 -19.63 -6.21 10.45
N GLU A 326 -20.50 -7.17 10.78
CA GLU A 326 -21.58 -7.63 9.89
C GLU A 326 -22.56 -6.50 9.58
N LYS A 327 -22.84 -5.63 10.58
CA LYS A 327 -23.69 -4.46 10.37
C LYS A 327 -23.08 -3.45 9.41
N PHE A 328 -21.76 -3.30 9.42
CA PHE A 328 -21.05 -2.44 8.47
C PHE A 328 -20.97 -3.09 7.08
N ILE A 329 -20.70 -4.39 7.01
CA ILE A 329 -20.69 -5.14 5.75
C ILE A 329 -22.04 -5.04 5.04
N ALA A 330 -23.15 -5.07 5.79
CA ALA A 330 -24.49 -4.86 5.24
C ALA A 330 -24.73 -3.44 4.65
N GLU A 331 -23.83 -2.50 4.92
CA GLU A 331 -23.84 -1.13 4.37
C GLU A 331 -22.69 -0.90 3.36
N LYS A 332 -21.98 -1.94 2.88
CA LYS A 332 -20.74 -1.81 2.12
C LYS A 332 -20.88 -0.99 0.84
N GLU A 333 -22.00 -1.09 0.12
CA GLU A 333 -22.27 -0.29 -1.07
C GLU A 333 -22.46 1.20 -0.73
N LYS A 334 -23.08 1.51 0.40
CA LYS A 334 -23.20 2.88 0.92
C LYS A 334 -21.86 3.40 1.41
N ILE A 335 -21.03 2.55 2.06
CA ILE A 335 -19.68 2.91 2.48
C ILE A 335 -18.82 3.20 1.24
N PHE A 336 -18.93 2.40 0.18
CA PHE A 336 -18.27 2.68 -1.10
C PHE A 336 -18.68 4.06 -1.65
N CYS A 337 -19.96 4.39 -1.68
CA CYS A 337 -20.43 5.70 -2.13
C CYS A 337 -19.85 6.84 -1.27
N TRP A 338 -19.81 6.65 0.06
CA TRP A 338 -19.22 7.62 0.98
C TRP A 338 -17.70 7.78 0.73
N MET A 339 -16.97 6.70 0.51
CA MET A 339 -15.55 6.74 0.11
C MET A 339 -15.36 7.45 -1.23
N PHE A 340 -16.24 7.20 -2.20
CA PHE A 340 -16.18 7.82 -3.52
C PHE A 340 -16.41 9.34 -3.44
N ASP A 341 -17.28 9.83 -2.57
CA ASP A 341 -17.45 11.26 -2.34
C ASP A 341 -16.18 11.89 -1.74
N GLY A 342 -15.49 11.17 -0.84
CA GLY A 342 -14.18 11.56 -0.34
C GLY A 342 -13.11 11.64 -1.44
N LEU A 343 -13.08 10.66 -2.36
CA LEU A 343 -12.21 10.67 -3.53
C LEU A 343 -12.45 11.90 -4.40
N ARG A 344 -13.70 12.18 -4.75
CA ARG A 344 -14.05 13.34 -5.58
C ARG A 344 -13.65 14.65 -4.93
N ARG A 345 -13.84 14.80 -3.61
CA ARG A 345 -13.39 15.98 -2.86
C ARG A 345 -11.85 16.10 -2.89
N LEU A 346 -11.13 15.02 -2.71
CA LEU A 346 -9.67 15.01 -2.78
C LEU A 346 -9.14 15.39 -4.16
N LEU A 347 -9.73 14.83 -5.23
CA LEU A 347 -9.34 15.12 -6.60
C LEU A 347 -9.63 16.58 -6.98
N SER A 348 -10.76 17.15 -6.53
CA SER A 348 -11.09 18.56 -6.76
C SER A 348 -10.12 19.54 -6.09
N ARG A 349 -9.29 19.06 -5.18
CA ARG A 349 -8.25 19.82 -4.45
C ARG A 349 -6.83 19.39 -4.83
N ASP A 350 -6.62 18.78 -5.99
CA ASP A 350 -5.32 18.34 -6.46
C ASP A 350 -4.59 17.46 -5.43
N TYR A 351 -5.27 16.46 -4.88
CA TYR A 351 -4.77 15.53 -3.85
C TYR A 351 -4.39 16.20 -2.51
N ARG A 352 -4.95 17.35 -2.19
CA ARG A 352 -4.74 18.01 -0.88
C ARG A 352 -5.80 17.55 0.10
N PHE A 353 -5.36 16.82 1.13
CA PHE A 353 -6.23 16.34 2.18
C PHE A 353 -6.77 17.44 3.09
N THR A 354 -7.95 17.23 3.63
CA THR A 354 -8.46 17.96 4.78
C THR A 354 -7.60 17.60 5.99
N ILE A 355 -6.92 18.58 6.61
CA ILE A 355 -6.04 18.37 7.77
C ILE A 355 -6.59 19.17 8.94
N SER A 356 -6.94 18.48 10.03
CA SER A 356 -7.34 19.10 11.29
C SER A 356 -6.15 19.66 12.06
N GLU A 357 -6.38 20.56 13.02
CA GLU A 357 -5.33 20.99 13.93
C GLU A 357 -4.81 19.83 14.79
N ARG A 358 -5.70 18.89 15.15
CA ARG A 358 -5.31 17.65 15.86
C ARG A 358 -4.36 16.78 15.02
N THR A 359 -4.66 16.59 13.74
CA THR A 359 -3.77 15.86 12.81
C THR A 359 -2.40 16.54 12.70
N LYS A 360 -2.35 17.88 12.65
CA LYS A 360 -1.07 18.61 12.67
C LYS A 360 -0.30 18.38 13.98
N GLN A 361 -0.99 18.46 15.12
CA GLN A 361 -0.39 18.19 16.43
C GLN A 361 0.10 16.76 16.56
N ASN A 362 -0.65 15.76 16.03
CA ASN A 362 -0.22 14.36 16.01
C ASN A 362 1.11 14.18 15.26
N ILE A 363 1.29 14.88 14.13
CA ILE A 363 2.55 14.85 13.38
C ILE A 363 3.67 15.49 14.19
N ILE A 364 3.40 16.60 14.87
CA ILE A 364 4.38 17.24 15.76
C ILE A 364 4.77 16.30 16.91
N MET A 365 3.81 15.67 17.56
CA MET A 365 4.06 14.69 18.63
C MET A 365 4.85 13.47 18.12
N ALA A 366 4.54 12.94 16.95
CA ALA A 366 5.30 11.85 16.35
C ALA A 366 6.75 12.25 16.04
N LEU A 367 6.98 13.49 15.66
CA LEU A 367 8.32 14.05 15.48
C LEU A 367 9.05 14.17 16.83
N SER A 368 8.37 14.63 17.89
CA SER A 368 8.95 14.79 19.21
C SER A 368 9.31 13.44 19.85
N GLU A 369 8.42 12.44 19.76
CA GLU A 369 8.71 11.07 20.21
C GLU A 369 9.88 10.43 19.46
N ASN A 370 10.06 10.79 18.21
CA ASN A 370 11.17 10.31 17.39
C ASN A 370 12.45 11.13 17.51
N CYS A 371 12.36 12.37 18.04
CA CYS A 371 13.49 13.27 18.15
C CYS A 371 13.31 14.27 19.30
N ASN A 372 13.90 13.96 20.47
CA ASN A 372 13.92 14.83 21.63
C ASN A 372 14.59 16.21 21.37
N ILE A 373 15.30 16.38 20.25
CA ILE A 373 15.82 17.70 19.83
C ILE A 373 14.65 18.62 19.47
N TYR A 374 13.57 18.09 18.90
CA TYR A 374 12.43 18.91 18.53
C TYR A 374 11.73 19.50 19.75
N ASP A 375 11.50 18.69 20.81
CA ASP A 375 10.92 19.14 22.07
C ASP A 375 11.82 20.16 22.76
N PHE A 376 13.12 19.88 22.78
CA PHE A 376 14.11 20.82 23.32
C PHE A 376 14.07 22.18 22.61
N LEU A 377 13.93 22.22 21.28
CA LEU A 377 13.88 23.48 20.53
C LEU A 377 12.55 24.24 20.73
N HIS A 378 11.47 23.57 21.14
CA HIS A 378 10.19 24.20 21.46
C HIS A 378 10.03 24.55 22.94
N ASP A 379 10.99 24.21 23.76
CA ASP A 379 11.01 24.62 25.17
C ASP A 379 11.44 26.08 25.27
N GLU A 380 10.47 26.99 25.39
CA GLU A 380 10.67 28.43 25.49
C GLU A 380 11.46 28.83 26.73
N THR A 381 11.66 27.94 27.71
CA THR A 381 12.50 28.16 28.87
C THR A 381 13.99 27.92 28.58
N MET A 382 14.29 27.14 27.53
CA MET A 382 15.65 26.74 27.16
C MET A 382 16.19 27.50 25.95
N ILE A 383 15.34 27.74 24.93
CA ILE A 383 15.74 28.32 23.66
C ILE A 383 14.85 29.51 23.30
N ALA A 384 15.46 30.56 22.79
CA ALA A 384 14.75 31.67 22.14
C ALA A 384 15.23 31.85 20.69
N PHE A 385 14.28 32.11 19.79
CA PHE A 385 14.55 32.41 18.39
C PHE A 385 14.46 33.91 18.12
N GLY A 386 15.34 34.43 17.26
CA GLY A 386 15.39 35.85 16.89
C GLY A 386 16.55 36.17 15.96
N ALA A 387 16.37 37.08 15.01
CA ALA A 387 17.34 37.36 13.94
C ALA A 387 18.75 37.70 14.42
N ASP A 388 18.85 38.39 15.55
CA ASP A 388 20.13 38.86 16.11
C ASP A 388 20.75 37.84 17.08
N TYR A 389 20.08 36.73 17.35
CA TYR A 389 20.55 35.74 18.32
C TYR A 389 21.63 34.85 17.74
N LYS A 390 22.58 34.44 18.57
CA LYS A 390 23.67 33.54 18.23
C LYS A 390 23.95 32.60 19.39
N THR A 391 24.35 31.36 19.09
CA THR A 391 24.78 30.40 20.10
C THR A 391 25.88 29.51 19.54
N THR A 392 26.78 29.04 20.39
CA THR A 392 27.83 28.10 19.96
C THR A 392 27.30 26.66 19.95
N ASN A 393 27.90 25.83 19.11
CA ASN A 393 27.59 24.39 19.13
C ASN A 393 27.83 23.74 20.49
N THR A 394 28.77 24.26 21.25
CA THR A 394 29.17 23.73 22.57
C THR A 394 28.09 24.04 23.61
N ASP A 395 27.68 25.31 23.69
CA ASP A 395 26.68 25.74 24.66
C ASP A 395 25.32 25.14 24.37
N LEU A 396 24.95 25.09 23.09
CA LEU A 396 23.69 24.53 22.65
C LEU A 396 23.59 23.01 22.93
N TYR A 397 24.66 22.26 22.65
CA TYR A 397 24.67 20.82 22.92
C TYR A 397 24.74 20.51 24.42
N ALA A 398 25.46 21.28 25.20
CA ALA A 398 25.50 21.13 26.64
C ALA A 398 24.13 21.37 27.27
N LEU A 399 23.43 22.43 26.84
CA LEU A 399 22.07 22.71 27.31
C LEU A 399 21.10 21.59 26.92
N TYR A 400 21.21 21.04 25.70
CA TYR A 400 20.43 19.89 25.26
C TYR A 400 20.67 18.64 26.11
N GLN A 401 21.92 18.39 26.54
CA GLN A 401 22.23 17.25 27.42
C GLN A 401 21.60 17.42 28.80
N ILE A 402 21.64 18.64 29.37
CA ILE A 402 21.01 18.96 30.66
C ILE A 402 19.51 18.78 30.54
N TRP A 403 18.87 19.34 29.50
CA TRP A 403 17.45 19.22 29.27
C TRP A 403 17.02 17.75 29.11
N CYS A 404 17.78 16.92 28.38
CA CYS A 404 17.49 15.47 28.25
C CYS A 404 17.58 14.78 29.62
N SER A 405 18.59 15.09 30.43
CA SER A 405 18.76 14.53 31.79
C SER A 405 17.58 14.87 32.69
N ASP A 406 17.16 16.12 32.70
CA ASP A 406 16.07 16.63 33.53
C ASP A 406 14.70 16.03 33.15
N ASN A 407 14.54 15.66 31.86
CA ASN A 407 13.35 15.02 31.35
C ASN A 407 13.44 13.46 31.28
N GLY A 408 14.50 12.85 31.84
CA GLY A 408 14.68 11.40 31.85
C GLY A 408 14.92 10.80 30.45
N LEU A 409 15.44 11.59 29.52
CA LEU A 409 15.69 11.20 28.13
C LEU A 409 17.19 10.97 27.89
N ASN A 410 17.50 10.14 26.89
CA ASN A 410 18.88 9.98 26.44
C ASN A 410 19.24 11.03 25.39
N ALA A 411 20.28 11.79 25.61
CA ALA A 411 20.79 12.74 24.63
C ALA A 411 21.39 12.02 23.42
N LEU A 412 21.08 12.50 22.22
CA LEU A 412 21.72 12.03 21.00
C LEU A 412 23.20 12.44 20.96
N LYS A 413 23.99 11.71 20.15
CA LYS A 413 25.39 12.10 19.91
C LYS A 413 25.47 13.50 19.31
N ARG A 414 26.52 14.23 19.65
CA ARG A 414 26.73 15.62 19.22
C ARG A 414 26.64 15.80 17.70
N GLU A 415 27.25 14.89 16.95
CA GLU A 415 27.22 14.92 15.47
C GLU A 415 25.80 14.83 14.94
N SER A 416 24.98 13.93 15.50
CA SER A 416 23.58 13.75 15.13
C SER A 416 22.74 14.98 15.47
N PHE A 417 22.95 15.58 16.66
CA PHE A 417 22.29 16.80 17.09
C PHE A 417 22.58 17.98 16.15
N ILE A 418 23.85 18.22 15.84
CA ILE A 418 24.26 19.30 14.93
C ILE A 418 23.79 19.04 13.49
N SER A 419 23.84 17.79 13.02
CA SER A 419 23.33 17.42 11.71
C SER A 419 21.84 17.67 11.58
N PHE A 420 21.06 17.36 12.61
CA PHE A 420 19.62 17.65 12.65
C PHE A 420 19.35 19.14 12.49
N LEU A 421 20.02 20.00 13.25
CA LEU A 421 19.85 21.46 13.17
C LEU A 421 20.19 22.00 11.78
N LYS A 422 21.31 21.55 11.19
CA LYS A 422 21.69 21.94 9.81
C LYS A 422 20.66 21.52 8.77
N SER A 423 20.07 20.33 8.90
CA SER A 423 19.05 19.85 7.97
C SER A 423 17.73 20.61 8.10
N ASN A 424 17.50 21.29 9.20
CA ASN A 424 16.26 22.00 9.53
C ASN A 424 16.42 23.53 9.63
N GLU A 425 17.47 24.11 9.08
CA GLU A 425 17.76 25.55 9.14
C GLU A 425 16.58 26.42 8.71
N LYS A 426 15.99 26.10 7.55
CA LYS A 426 14.82 26.85 7.03
C LYS A 426 13.60 26.74 7.93
N LYS A 427 13.38 25.57 8.54
CA LYS A 427 12.22 25.30 9.38
C LYS A 427 12.23 26.10 10.68
N PHE A 428 13.40 26.25 11.29
CA PHE A 428 13.58 26.98 12.53
C PHE A 428 14.05 28.43 12.31
N SER A 429 14.20 28.88 11.06
CA SER A 429 14.74 30.21 10.72
C SER A 429 16.10 30.46 11.34
N ILE A 430 16.97 29.44 11.35
CA ILE A 430 18.36 29.48 11.85
C ILE A 430 19.34 29.27 10.70
N ALA A 431 20.61 29.62 10.88
CA ALA A 431 21.66 29.33 9.94
C ALA A 431 22.95 28.92 10.65
N TYR A 432 23.64 27.91 10.10
CA TYR A 432 24.91 27.45 10.62
C TYR A 432 26.03 28.45 10.26
N ASP A 433 26.75 28.92 11.28
CA ASP A 433 27.84 29.89 11.13
C ASP A 433 29.15 29.29 11.65
N TYR A 434 30.20 29.39 10.84
CA TYR A 434 31.56 28.90 11.16
C TYR A 434 32.37 29.91 12.00
N ASN A 435 31.86 31.15 12.20
CA ASN A 435 32.61 32.29 12.71
C ASN A 435 31.94 33.00 13.90
N ILE A 436 31.19 32.28 14.74
CA ILE A 436 30.61 32.86 15.94
C ILE A 436 31.74 33.19 16.93
N ILE A 437 31.71 34.37 17.51
CA ILE A 437 32.66 34.78 18.55
C ILE A 437 32.10 34.35 19.90
N ASN A 438 32.81 33.49 20.63
CA ASN A 438 32.43 33.07 21.97
C ASN A 438 32.84 34.12 23.03
N GLU A 439 32.46 33.91 24.29
CA GLU A 439 32.78 34.83 25.42
C GLU A 439 34.28 35.04 25.62
N LYS A 440 35.13 34.14 25.15
CA LYS A 440 36.61 34.26 25.22
C LYS A 440 37.21 34.93 23.99
N GLY A 441 36.39 35.56 23.14
CA GLY A 441 36.81 36.23 21.90
C GLY A 441 37.33 35.31 20.78
N ARG A 442 37.12 33.99 20.86
CA ARG A 442 37.58 33.02 19.88
C ARG A 442 36.46 32.71 18.85
N ARG A 443 36.87 32.53 17.59
CA ARG A 443 35.97 32.08 16.55
C ARG A 443 35.66 30.61 16.73
N VAL A 444 34.37 30.29 16.82
CA VAL A 444 33.84 28.94 17.02
C VAL A 444 32.64 28.70 16.08
N ARG A 445 32.26 27.43 15.90
CA ARG A 445 31.09 27.04 15.09
C ARG A 445 29.84 27.11 15.95
N GLY A 446 28.72 27.52 15.32
CA GLY A 446 27.41 27.56 16.00
C GLY A 446 26.29 27.91 15.05
N PHE A 447 25.23 28.48 15.60
CA PHE A 447 24.02 28.87 14.84
C PHE A 447 23.67 30.33 15.11
N THR A 448 23.21 31.03 14.06
CA THR A 448 22.51 32.31 14.16
C THR A 448 20.99 32.07 14.09
N GLY A 449 20.20 33.04 14.55
CA GLY A 449 18.74 32.91 14.58
C GLY A 449 18.20 32.31 15.88
N MET A 450 19.06 31.88 16.82
CA MET A 450 18.66 31.30 18.09
C MET A 450 19.69 31.59 19.20
N LYS A 451 19.24 31.54 20.45
CA LYS A 451 20.12 31.61 21.63
C LYS A 451 19.68 30.67 22.74
N THR A 452 20.61 30.24 23.58
CA THR A 452 20.35 29.52 24.82
C THR A 452 19.93 30.52 25.91
N LEU A 453 18.91 30.19 26.71
CA LEU A 453 18.41 31.05 27.79
C LEU A 453 19.09 30.74 29.13
N LEU A 454 19.50 29.49 29.36
CA LEU A 454 20.31 29.12 30.52
C LEU A 454 21.80 29.21 30.16
N ARG A 455 22.59 29.94 31.00
CA ARG A 455 24.04 29.90 30.88
C ARG A 455 24.54 28.56 31.43
N THR A 456 25.10 27.73 30.57
CA THR A 456 25.85 26.55 30.99
C THR A 456 27.19 27.03 31.54
N SER A 457 27.27 27.31 32.82
CA SER A 457 28.56 27.43 33.50
C SER A 457 29.19 26.03 33.56
N VAL A 458 29.89 25.63 32.50
CA VAL A 458 30.80 24.49 32.56
C VAL A 458 31.99 24.93 33.41
N THR A 459 31.87 24.78 34.70
CA THR A 459 33.03 24.74 35.59
C THR A 459 33.81 23.48 35.22
N ASN A 460 34.93 23.68 34.54
CA ASN A 460 36.00 22.69 34.49
C ASN A 460 36.40 22.33 35.94
N GLY A 461 35.86 21.24 36.44
CA GLY A 461 36.37 20.56 37.61
C GLY A 461 37.44 19.57 37.18
N VAL A 462 38.66 19.90 37.53
CA VAL A 462 39.91 19.13 37.67
C VAL A 462 39.91 17.67 37.22
#